data_cd5d848427a48147a177b60270c2fd31
#
_entry.id   cd5d848427a48147a177b60270c2fd31
#
_cell.length_a   1.000
_cell.length_b   1.000
_cell.length_c   1.000
_cell.angle_alpha   90.00
_cell.angle_beta   90.00
_cell.angle_gamma   90.00
#
_symmetry.space_group_name_H-M   'P 1'
#
loop_
_entity.id
_entity.type
_entity.pdbx_description
1 polymer ?
#
loop_
_entity_poly.entity_id
_entity_poly.type
_entity_poly.pdbx_seq_one_letter_code
_entity_poly.pdbx_strand_id
1 'polypeptide(L)'
;MSSKRMVFLLLAVIVAGATAFMARAWLQSERAALLAQAGMQREVAPVVAPTLQVLVARNAVHTGQIVKPDDLRWQSWPEGSLAPTYIIEGKRPMSDFVGSVARGPIAPGEPITEGKLVLAGTRGFMSAVLQPGTRAVSVPITATSAVSGFIYAGDRVDVLLTHVLSAEKGGNQHTATETVLRNARVIAMDQRLDFSPGDKPDVAKTATLELTPKQSEIVTLAVKMGDLSLVLRSLQDPDEASNLRPTT
;
A
#
# COMPACT_ATOMS: atom_id res chain seq x y z
N MET A 1 34.13 94.60 22.95
CA MET A 1 33.69 93.82 21.76
C MET A 1 32.55 94.61 21.11
N SER A 2 32.66 94.90 19.83
CA SER A 2 31.70 95.69 19.09
C SER A 2 30.34 95.05 19.04
N SER A 3 29.26 95.73 19.47
CA SER A 3 27.89 95.20 19.53
C SER A 3 27.41 94.55 18.23
N LYS A 4 27.99 94.97 17.11
CA LYS A 4 27.75 94.39 15.78
C LYS A 4 28.21 92.97 15.66
N ARG A 5 29.34 92.58 16.29
CA ARG A 5 29.85 91.16 16.28
C ARG A 5 28.98 90.22 17.10
N MET A 6 28.40 90.72 18.19
CA MET A 6 27.51 89.99 19.04
C MET A 6 26.18 89.68 18.36
N VAL A 7 25.63 90.65 17.61
CA VAL A 7 24.41 90.52 16.79
C VAL A 7 24.64 89.46 15.66
N PHE A 8 25.79 89.54 14.99
CA PHE A 8 26.15 88.51 13.96
C PHE A 8 26.30 87.12 14.51
N LEU A 9 26.90 86.96 15.70
CA LEU A 9 26.98 85.68 16.37
C LEU A 9 25.61 85.11 16.76
N LEU A 10 24.75 85.99 17.28
CA LEU A 10 23.39 85.56 17.63
C LEU A 10 22.57 85.20 16.40
N LEU A 11 22.73 85.89 15.31
CA LEU A 11 22.06 85.57 14.03
C LEU A 11 22.60 84.22 13.46
N ALA A 12 23.90 84.00 13.52
CA ALA A 12 24.51 82.78 13.07
C ALA A 12 24.04 81.51 13.85
N VAL A 13 23.88 81.65 15.19
CA VAL A 13 23.32 80.61 16.06
C VAL A 13 21.85 80.28 15.75
N ILE A 14 21.06 81.40 15.48
CA ILE A 14 19.63 81.22 15.11
C ILE A 14 19.53 80.49 13.76
N VAL A 15 20.33 80.89 12.77
CA VAL A 15 20.32 80.25 11.46
C VAL A 15 20.80 78.80 11.56
N ALA A 16 21.88 78.51 12.32
CA ALA A 16 22.33 77.18 12.58
C ALA A 16 21.32 76.28 13.32
N GLY A 17 20.61 76.88 14.29
CA GLY A 17 19.49 76.22 15.00
C GLY A 17 18.33 75.93 14.10
N ALA A 18 17.94 76.82 13.23
CA ALA A 18 16.86 76.69 12.28
C ALA A 18 17.19 75.59 11.21
N THR A 19 18.43 75.60 10.70
CA THR A 19 18.84 74.59 9.75
C THR A 19 18.91 73.16 10.38
N ALA A 20 19.45 73.06 11.60
CA ALA A 20 19.47 71.80 12.34
C ALA A 20 18.06 71.30 12.68
N PHE A 21 17.13 72.17 13.03
CA PHE A 21 15.72 71.81 13.27
C PHE A 21 15.04 71.35 11.99
N MET A 22 15.27 72.06 10.87
CA MET A 22 14.70 71.72 9.57
C MET A 22 15.23 70.36 9.05
N ALA A 23 16.54 70.13 9.17
CA ALA A 23 17.16 68.84 8.83
C ALA A 23 16.64 67.69 9.67
N ARG A 24 16.43 67.94 10.98
CA ARG A 24 15.88 66.90 11.88
C ARG A 24 14.39 66.61 11.58
N ALA A 25 13.60 67.62 11.28
CA ALA A 25 12.19 67.46 10.88
C ALA A 25 12.07 66.69 9.55
N TRP A 26 12.93 67.00 8.58
CA TRP A 26 12.97 66.27 7.30
C TRP A 26 13.37 64.79 7.50
N LEU A 27 14.40 64.51 8.29
CA LEU A 27 14.83 63.17 8.60
C LEU A 27 13.77 62.36 9.33
N GLN A 28 12.99 62.99 10.19
CA GLN A 28 11.88 62.33 10.89
C GLN A 28 10.71 62.03 9.96
N SER A 29 10.41 62.93 9.01
CA SER A 29 9.36 62.68 8.00
C SER A 29 9.76 61.52 7.04
N GLU A 30 11.03 61.43 6.63
CA GLU A 30 11.54 60.38 5.80
C GLU A 30 11.47 59.03 6.53
N ARG A 31 11.87 59.01 7.81
CA ARG A 31 11.76 57.81 8.64
C ARG A 31 10.32 57.37 8.85
N ALA A 32 9.39 58.32 9.07
CA ALA A 32 7.98 58.03 9.20
C ALA A 32 7.38 57.48 7.88
N ALA A 33 7.82 57.99 6.73
CA ALA A 33 7.40 57.49 5.42
C ALA A 33 7.92 56.07 5.16
N LEU A 34 9.18 55.77 5.50
CA LEU A 34 9.75 54.45 5.38
C LEU A 34 9.07 53.43 6.32
N LEU A 35 8.77 53.83 7.55
CA LEU A 35 8.04 52.99 8.50
C LEU A 35 6.58 52.78 8.07
N ALA A 36 5.94 53.78 7.46
CA ALA A 36 4.62 53.63 6.89
C ALA A 36 4.62 52.68 5.68
N GLN A 37 5.66 52.74 4.81
CA GLN A 37 5.84 51.80 3.73
C GLN A 37 6.16 50.36 4.22
N ALA A 38 6.99 50.24 5.24
CA ALA A 38 7.28 48.94 5.86
C ALA A 38 6.05 48.35 6.59
N GLY A 39 5.22 49.18 7.20
CA GLY A 39 3.96 48.76 7.81
C GLY A 39 2.86 48.46 6.80
N MET A 40 2.97 48.95 5.54
CA MET A 40 2.11 48.56 4.42
C MET A 40 2.54 47.26 3.72
N GLN A 41 3.74 46.72 3.98
CA GLN A 41 4.01 45.32 3.80
C GLN A 41 3.27 44.53 4.90
N ARG A 42 1.95 44.62 4.81
CA ARG A 42 1.02 43.79 5.52
C ARG A 42 1.54 42.39 5.32
N GLU A 43 2.01 41.75 6.38
CA GLU A 43 2.21 40.33 6.44
C GLU A 43 0.97 39.72 5.79
N VAL A 44 1.11 39.31 4.53
CA VAL A 44 0.05 38.59 3.82
C VAL A 44 -0.03 37.31 4.62
N ALA A 45 -0.95 37.30 5.59
CA ALA A 45 -1.29 36.08 6.29
C ALA A 45 -1.40 34.98 5.21
N PRO A 46 -0.71 33.86 5.32
CA PRO A 46 -0.75 32.84 4.29
C PRO A 46 -2.23 32.56 4.05
N VAL A 47 -2.70 32.86 2.85
CA VAL A 47 -4.04 32.47 2.42
C VAL A 47 -4.03 30.97 2.50
N VAL A 48 -4.55 30.44 3.59
CA VAL A 48 -4.72 28.99 3.76
C VAL A 48 -5.72 28.60 2.68
N ALA A 49 -5.18 28.16 1.54
CA ALA A 49 -6.01 27.64 0.47
C ALA A 49 -6.85 26.49 1.05
N PRO A 50 -8.15 26.43 0.78
CA PRO A 50 -8.98 25.32 1.22
C PRO A 50 -8.32 24.00 0.79
N THR A 51 -8.16 23.11 1.75
CA THR A 51 -7.52 21.82 1.53
C THR A 51 -8.52 20.70 1.76
N LEU A 52 -8.48 19.70 0.90
CA LEU A 52 -9.19 18.44 1.08
C LEU A 52 -8.19 17.34 1.43
N GLN A 53 -8.66 16.31 2.10
CA GLN A 53 -7.83 15.15 2.42
C GLN A 53 -7.85 14.17 1.24
N VAL A 54 -6.67 13.85 0.72
CA VAL A 54 -6.47 12.88 -0.37
C VAL A 54 -5.78 11.65 0.18
N LEU A 55 -6.22 10.47 -0.25
CA LEU A 55 -5.59 9.21 0.11
C LEU A 55 -4.24 9.09 -0.61
N VAL A 56 -3.16 8.93 0.16
CA VAL A 56 -1.80 8.77 -0.36
C VAL A 56 -1.13 7.54 0.23
N ALA A 57 -0.11 7.04 -0.46
CA ALA A 57 0.74 6.00 0.09
C ALA A 57 1.58 6.56 1.25
N ARG A 58 1.58 5.88 2.41
CA ARG A 58 2.45 6.23 3.53
C ARG A 58 3.86 5.73 3.29
N ASN A 59 3.97 4.49 2.80
CA ASN A 59 5.21 3.78 2.49
C ASN A 59 5.29 3.50 0.98
N ALA A 60 6.46 3.07 0.49
CA ALA A 60 6.57 2.55 -0.85
C ALA A 60 5.74 1.26 -0.99
N VAL A 61 4.89 1.18 -2.00
CA VAL A 61 4.11 -0.01 -2.33
C VAL A 61 4.63 -0.58 -3.63
N HIS A 62 5.01 -1.85 -3.62
CA HIS A 62 5.57 -2.54 -4.79
C HIS A 62 4.46 -3.13 -5.66
N THR A 63 4.77 -3.35 -6.94
CA THR A 63 3.88 -4.06 -7.86
C THR A 63 3.54 -5.44 -7.31
N GLY A 64 2.26 -5.80 -7.32
CA GLY A 64 1.76 -7.08 -6.79
C GLY A 64 1.65 -7.13 -5.27
N GLN A 65 2.02 -6.07 -4.56
CA GLN A 65 1.87 -6.00 -3.10
C GLN A 65 0.41 -5.78 -2.73
N ILE A 66 -0.06 -6.53 -1.72
CA ILE A 66 -1.36 -6.30 -1.09
C ILE A 66 -1.25 -5.08 -0.17
N VAL A 67 -2.12 -4.10 -0.38
CA VAL A 67 -2.16 -2.85 0.39
C VAL A 67 -2.74 -3.10 1.76
N LYS A 68 -1.99 -2.74 2.80
CA LYS A 68 -2.39 -2.81 4.21
C LYS A 68 -2.86 -1.44 4.70
N PRO A 69 -3.61 -1.37 5.82
CA PRO A 69 -4.00 -0.08 6.42
C PRO A 69 -2.82 0.85 6.69
N ASP A 70 -1.68 0.28 7.13
CA ASP A 70 -0.45 1.02 7.45
C ASP A 70 0.26 1.58 6.21
N ASP A 71 -0.06 1.11 5.02
CA ASP A 71 0.49 1.62 3.76
C ASP A 71 -0.23 2.88 3.28
N LEU A 72 -1.36 3.22 3.89
CA LEU A 72 -2.22 4.33 3.48
C LEU A 72 -2.27 5.43 4.55
N ARG A 73 -2.49 6.67 4.10
CA ARG A 73 -2.81 7.80 4.97
C ARG A 73 -3.59 8.86 4.23
N TRP A 74 -4.37 9.65 4.95
CA TRP A 74 -4.94 10.89 4.46
C TRP A 74 -3.90 12.00 4.53
N GLN A 75 -3.83 12.84 3.50
CA GLN A 75 -2.91 13.97 3.41
C GLN A 75 -3.64 15.18 2.86
N SER A 76 -3.43 16.35 3.50
CA SER A 76 -3.98 17.62 3.04
C SER A 76 -3.47 17.98 1.65
N TRP A 77 -4.39 18.33 0.75
CA TRP A 77 -4.10 18.66 -0.64
C TRP A 77 -4.86 19.91 -1.05
N PRO A 78 -4.22 20.89 -1.75
CA PRO A 78 -4.90 22.11 -2.22
C PRO A 78 -6.02 21.76 -3.20
N GLU A 79 -7.22 22.32 -3.01
CA GLU A 79 -8.38 22.08 -3.88
C GLU A 79 -8.09 22.33 -5.36
N GLY A 80 -7.35 23.40 -5.66
CA GLY A 80 -7.00 23.76 -7.04
C GLY A 80 -6.06 22.79 -7.75
N SER A 81 -5.48 21.81 -7.03
CA SER A 81 -4.54 20.82 -7.57
C SER A 81 -5.11 19.40 -7.55
N LEU A 82 -6.42 19.25 -7.33
CA LEU A 82 -7.08 17.94 -7.26
C LEU A 82 -7.32 17.38 -8.66
N ALA A 83 -6.78 16.18 -8.91
CA ALA A 83 -7.17 15.42 -10.10
C ALA A 83 -8.51 14.69 -9.85
N PRO A 84 -9.37 14.54 -10.87
CA PRO A 84 -10.65 13.83 -10.75
C PRO A 84 -10.52 12.38 -10.29
N THR A 85 -9.33 11.78 -10.50
CA THR A 85 -9.01 10.40 -10.14
C THR A 85 -8.56 10.22 -8.70
N TYR A 86 -8.38 11.32 -7.93
CA TYR A 86 -7.93 11.23 -6.56
C TYR A 86 -9.07 10.79 -5.63
N ILE A 87 -8.71 9.97 -4.65
CA ILE A 87 -9.63 9.48 -3.63
C ILE A 87 -9.65 10.52 -2.50
N ILE A 88 -10.82 11.11 -2.28
CA ILE A 88 -11.04 12.20 -1.33
C ILE A 88 -11.76 11.64 -0.11
N GLU A 89 -11.30 12.01 1.08
CA GLU A 89 -11.94 11.67 2.35
C GLU A 89 -13.42 12.12 2.36
N GLY A 90 -14.28 11.26 2.90
CA GLY A 90 -15.73 11.49 2.92
C GLY A 90 -16.46 11.06 1.66
N LYS A 91 -15.78 10.86 0.51
CA LYS A 91 -16.40 10.25 -0.69
C LYS A 91 -16.32 8.74 -0.68
N ARG A 92 -15.17 8.19 -0.30
CA ARG A 92 -14.96 6.75 -0.13
C ARG A 92 -14.07 6.48 1.08
N PRO A 93 -14.41 5.49 1.91
CA PRO A 93 -13.59 5.15 3.07
C PRO A 93 -12.28 4.47 2.64
N MET A 94 -11.23 4.64 3.45
CA MET A 94 -9.93 4.00 3.22
C MET A 94 -10.04 2.46 3.21
N SER A 95 -10.98 1.90 3.97
CA SER A 95 -11.23 0.45 4.05
C SER A 95 -11.50 -0.21 2.70
N ASP A 96 -12.11 0.52 1.74
CA ASP A 96 -12.41 -0.01 0.40
C ASP A 96 -11.13 -0.36 -0.40
N PHE A 97 -10.01 0.22 -0.01
CA PHE A 97 -8.72 0.07 -0.70
C PHE A 97 -7.76 -0.86 0.03
N VAL A 98 -8.07 -1.21 1.28
CA VAL A 98 -7.32 -2.22 2.04
C VAL A 98 -7.60 -3.60 1.43
N GLY A 99 -6.56 -4.43 1.30
CA GLY A 99 -6.66 -5.74 0.63
C GLY A 99 -6.56 -5.67 -0.90
N SER A 100 -6.55 -4.46 -1.50
CA SER A 100 -6.29 -4.28 -2.94
C SER A 100 -4.84 -4.63 -3.30
N VAL A 101 -4.60 -4.93 -4.56
CA VAL A 101 -3.25 -5.22 -5.08
C VAL A 101 -2.77 -4.08 -5.95
N ALA A 102 -1.53 -3.62 -5.73
CA ALA A 102 -0.92 -2.58 -6.54
C ALA A 102 -0.57 -3.10 -7.95
N ARG A 103 -1.08 -2.42 -9.00
CA ARG A 103 -0.75 -2.73 -10.41
C ARG A 103 0.67 -2.34 -10.79
N GLY A 104 1.23 -1.35 -10.11
CA GLY A 104 2.55 -0.82 -10.33
C GLY A 104 3.11 -0.24 -9.03
N PRO A 105 4.38 0.18 -9.03
CA PRO A 105 4.99 0.77 -7.85
C PRO A 105 4.32 2.11 -7.53
N ILE A 106 4.15 2.40 -6.23
CA ILE A 106 3.60 3.66 -5.73
C ILE A 106 4.61 4.22 -4.73
N ALA A 107 5.06 5.45 -4.96
CA ALA A 107 6.02 6.11 -4.08
C ALA A 107 5.36 6.64 -2.80
N PRO A 108 6.11 6.78 -1.69
CA PRO A 108 5.61 7.43 -0.49
C PRO A 108 5.13 8.86 -0.78
N GLY A 109 3.94 9.20 -0.27
CA GLY A 109 3.29 10.50 -0.52
C GLY A 109 2.58 10.61 -1.87
N GLU A 110 2.66 9.61 -2.72
CA GLU A 110 1.99 9.59 -4.01
C GLU A 110 0.48 9.33 -3.84
N PRO A 111 -0.40 10.11 -4.52
CA PRO A 111 -1.84 9.90 -4.46
C PRO A 111 -2.25 8.53 -4.99
N ILE A 112 -3.09 7.86 -4.21
CA ILE A 112 -3.73 6.62 -4.62
C ILE A 112 -4.85 6.94 -5.58
N THR A 113 -4.89 6.21 -6.69
CA THR A 113 -5.97 6.28 -7.68
C THR A 113 -6.52 4.88 -7.93
N GLU A 114 -7.80 4.79 -8.33
CA GLU A 114 -8.41 3.49 -8.63
C GLU A 114 -7.66 2.72 -9.72
N GLY A 115 -7.07 3.42 -10.70
CA GLY A 115 -6.32 2.79 -11.78
C GLY A 115 -5.02 2.12 -11.34
N LYS A 116 -4.46 2.52 -10.18
CA LYS A 116 -3.23 1.94 -9.62
C LYS A 116 -3.47 0.71 -8.77
N LEU A 117 -4.70 0.48 -8.35
CA LEU A 117 -5.09 -0.63 -7.50
C LEU A 117 -6.02 -1.58 -8.24
N VAL A 118 -5.93 -2.85 -7.91
CA VAL A 118 -6.92 -3.87 -8.26
C VAL A 118 -7.64 -4.23 -6.99
N LEU A 119 -8.90 -3.83 -6.90
CA LEU A 119 -9.72 -4.09 -5.71
C LEU A 119 -9.99 -5.60 -5.56
N ALA A 120 -10.04 -6.07 -4.32
CA ALA A 120 -10.39 -7.44 -4.01
C ALA A 120 -11.74 -7.81 -4.65
N GLY A 121 -11.86 -9.03 -5.20
CA GLY A 121 -13.06 -9.49 -5.87
C GLY A 121 -13.33 -8.91 -7.27
N THR A 122 -12.50 -7.99 -7.78
CA THR A 122 -12.64 -7.46 -9.15
C THR A 122 -11.88 -8.30 -10.18
N ARG A 123 -12.23 -8.11 -11.47
CA ARG A 123 -11.52 -8.76 -12.58
C ARG A 123 -10.03 -8.43 -12.55
N GLY A 124 -9.19 -9.45 -12.74
CA GLY A 124 -7.74 -9.29 -12.75
C GLY A 124 -7.08 -9.30 -11.37
N PHE A 125 -7.85 -9.34 -10.28
CA PHE A 125 -7.29 -9.43 -8.92
C PHE A 125 -6.39 -10.65 -8.75
N MET A 126 -6.85 -11.85 -9.13
CA MET A 126 -6.06 -13.07 -9.06
C MET A 126 -4.74 -12.96 -9.83
N SER A 127 -4.79 -12.40 -11.05
CA SER A 127 -3.57 -12.20 -11.85
C SER A 127 -2.60 -11.18 -11.24
N ALA A 128 -3.10 -10.23 -10.46
CA ALA A 128 -2.27 -9.23 -9.80
C ALA A 128 -1.62 -9.76 -8.51
N VAL A 129 -2.26 -10.72 -7.84
CA VAL A 129 -1.72 -11.39 -6.62
C VAL A 129 -0.62 -12.38 -6.95
N LEU A 130 -0.63 -12.98 -8.15
CA LEU A 130 0.34 -13.97 -8.59
C LEU A 130 1.74 -13.35 -8.75
N GLN A 131 2.76 -14.10 -8.32
CA GLN A 131 4.14 -13.74 -8.61
C GLN A 131 4.46 -13.89 -10.11
N PRO A 132 5.40 -13.10 -10.64
CA PRO A 132 5.83 -13.25 -12.03
C PRO A 132 6.27 -14.69 -12.33
N GLY A 133 5.74 -15.25 -13.41
CA GLY A 133 6.07 -16.61 -13.85
C GLY A 133 5.23 -17.71 -13.21
N THR A 134 4.33 -17.40 -12.26
CA THR A 134 3.45 -18.39 -11.64
C THR A 134 2.05 -18.42 -12.27
N ARG A 135 1.25 -19.41 -11.91
CA ARG A 135 -0.11 -19.71 -12.38
C ARG A 135 -1.01 -20.01 -11.19
N ALA A 136 -2.28 -19.62 -11.27
CA ALA A 136 -3.31 -20.04 -10.33
C ALA A 136 -3.93 -21.36 -10.82
N VAL A 137 -3.93 -22.38 -9.99
CA VAL A 137 -4.57 -23.67 -10.27
C VAL A 137 -5.51 -24.01 -9.11
N SER A 138 -6.80 -24.22 -9.41
CA SER A 138 -7.77 -24.65 -8.42
C SER A 138 -7.83 -26.18 -8.37
N VAL A 139 -7.73 -26.71 -7.16
CA VAL A 139 -7.82 -28.14 -6.87
C VAL A 139 -9.03 -28.43 -6.00
N PRO A 140 -9.79 -29.50 -6.27
CA PRO A 140 -10.87 -29.90 -5.39
C PRO A 140 -10.28 -30.44 -4.07
N ILE A 141 -10.94 -30.10 -2.97
CA ILE A 141 -10.58 -30.57 -1.62
C ILE A 141 -11.82 -30.99 -0.86
N THR A 142 -11.63 -31.80 0.18
CA THR A 142 -12.67 -32.18 1.13
C THR A 142 -12.37 -31.60 2.50
N ALA A 143 -13.34 -31.60 3.41
CA ALA A 143 -13.15 -31.15 4.78
C ALA A 143 -11.96 -31.80 5.47
N THR A 144 -11.79 -33.10 5.26
CA THR A 144 -10.68 -33.87 5.84
C THR A 144 -9.35 -33.57 5.17
N SER A 145 -9.35 -33.34 3.84
CA SER A 145 -8.14 -33.06 3.06
C SER A 145 -7.64 -31.62 3.18
N ALA A 146 -8.41 -30.72 3.82
CA ALA A 146 -8.06 -29.31 4.04
C ALA A 146 -7.83 -28.99 5.52
N VAL A 147 -7.35 -29.94 6.31
CA VAL A 147 -7.07 -29.76 7.75
C VAL A 147 -8.27 -29.10 8.48
N SER A 148 -9.48 -29.62 8.19
CA SER A 148 -10.74 -29.17 8.83
C SER A 148 -11.02 -27.65 8.76
N GLY A 149 -10.55 -26.99 7.71
CA GLY A 149 -10.80 -25.56 7.50
C GLY A 149 -9.77 -24.61 8.11
N PHE A 150 -8.62 -25.12 8.58
CA PHE A 150 -7.53 -24.29 9.12
C PHE A 150 -6.52 -23.82 8.08
N ILE A 151 -6.74 -24.06 6.81
CA ILE A 151 -5.90 -23.53 5.72
C ILE A 151 -6.51 -22.23 5.22
N TYR A 152 -5.71 -21.18 5.19
CA TYR A 152 -6.10 -19.84 4.75
C TYR A 152 -5.30 -19.37 3.54
N ALA A 153 -5.84 -18.35 2.87
CA ALA A 153 -5.07 -17.66 1.83
C ALA A 153 -3.79 -17.04 2.41
N GLY A 154 -2.66 -17.32 1.78
CA GLY A 154 -1.33 -16.96 2.27
C GLY A 154 -0.52 -18.12 2.85
N ASP A 155 -1.19 -19.17 3.28
CA ASP A 155 -0.53 -20.35 3.84
C ASP A 155 0.28 -21.12 2.81
N ARG A 156 1.24 -21.91 3.31
CA ARG A 156 2.04 -22.84 2.51
C ARG A 156 1.67 -24.27 2.85
N VAL A 157 1.45 -25.06 1.80
CA VAL A 157 1.00 -26.45 1.91
C VAL A 157 1.84 -27.37 1.05
N ASP A 158 1.90 -28.64 1.46
CA ASP A 158 2.31 -29.74 0.60
C ASP A 158 1.05 -30.41 0.03
N VAL A 159 1.13 -30.87 -1.22
CA VAL A 159 0.04 -31.56 -1.92
C VAL A 159 0.36 -33.06 -1.99
N LEU A 160 -0.51 -33.86 -1.41
CA LEU A 160 -0.44 -35.30 -1.45
C LEU A 160 -1.48 -35.83 -2.43
N LEU A 161 -1.07 -36.83 -3.23
CA LEU A 161 -1.95 -37.60 -4.08
C LEU A 161 -2.14 -39.00 -3.46
N THR A 162 -3.41 -39.36 -3.26
CA THR A 162 -3.80 -40.72 -2.89
C THR A 162 -4.44 -41.39 -4.09
N HIS A 163 -3.87 -42.49 -4.57
CA HIS A 163 -4.34 -43.21 -5.75
C HIS A 163 -4.25 -44.71 -5.58
N VAL A 164 -4.99 -45.42 -6.43
CA VAL A 164 -4.99 -46.89 -6.44
C VAL A 164 -3.97 -47.40 -7.44
N LEU A 165 -3.03 -48.20 -6.97
CA LEU A 165 -2.09 -48.94 -7.81
C LEU A 165 -2.74 -50.27 -8.22
N SER A 166 -2.96 -50.42 -9.53
CA SER A 166 -3.39 -51.72 -10.07
C SER A 166 -2.20 -52.68 -10.09
N ALA A 167 -2.34 -53.81 -9.41
CA ALA A 167 -1.33 -54.89 -9.54
C ALA A 167 -1.38 -55.46 -10.95
N GLU A 168 -0.20 -55.71 -11.54
CA GLU A 168 -0.13 -56.47 -12.79
C GLU A 168 -0.73 -57.87 -12.62
N LYS A 169 -1.70 -58.23 -13.48
CA LYS A 169 -2.36 -59.54 -13.63
C LYS A 169 -2.63 -60.31 -12.33
N GLY A 170 -3.74 -59.95 -11.65
CA GLY A 170 -4.33 -60.82 -10.61
C GLY A 170 -3.87 -60.55 -9.18
N GLY A 171 -3.14 -59.49 -8.92
CA GLY A 171 -2.78 -59.04 -7.57
C GLY A 171 -3.86 -58.15 -6.92
N ASN A 172 -3.78 -57.97 -5.60
CA ASN A 172 -4.66 -57.09 -4.86
C ASN A 172 -4.37 -55.63 -5.23
N GLN A 173 -5.41 -54.81 -5.31
CA GLN A 173 -5.26 -53.36 -5.43
C GLN A 173 -4.67 -52.80 -4.13
N HIS A 174 -3.66 -51.98 -4.26
CA HIS A 174 -3.05 -51.23 -3.15
C HIS A 174 -3.27 -49.74 -3.31
N THR A 175 -3.56 -49.07 -2.21
CA THR A 175 -3.64 -47.62 -2.19
C THR A 175 -2.27 -47.07 -1.81
N ALA A 176 -1.78 -46.09 -2.59
CA ALA A 176 -0.54 -45.37 -2.30
C ALA A 176 -0.81 -43.90 -2.12
N THR A 177 -0.03 -43.29 -1.24
CA THR A 177 -0.05 -41.85 -1.04
C THR A 177 1.35 -41.29 -1.23
N GLU A 178 1.48 -40.31 -2.08
CA GLU A 178 2.77 -39.68 -2.39
C GLU A 178 2.66 -38.14 -2.41
N THR A 179 3.75 -37.47 -2.04
CA THR A 179 3.81 -36.01 -2.12
C THR A 179 4.13 -35.59 -3.56
N VAL A 180 3.19 -34.94 -4.23
CA VAL A 180 3.34 -34.49 -5.62
C VAL A 180 3.89 -33.07 -5.72
N LEU A 181 3.58 -32.22 -4.73
CA LEU A 181 4.13 -30.87 -4.62
C LEU A 181 4.46 -30.54 -3.16
N ARG A 182 5.50 -29.73 -3.00
CA ARG A 182 5.89 -29.15 -1.71
C ARG A 182 5.88 -27.64 -1.78
N ASN A 183 5.63 -27.02 -0.63
CA ASN A 183 5.74 -25.59 -0.42
C ASN A 183 4.90 -24.76 -1.41
N ALA A 184 3.70 -25.24 -1.79
CA ALA A 184 2.78 -24.48 -2.63
C ALA A 184 2.07 -23.40 -1.81
N ARG A 185 2.00 -22.18 -2.34
CA ARG A 185 1.26 -21.10 -1.68
C ARG A 185 -0.23 -21.17 -2.03
N VAL A 186 -1.08 -21.15 -1.02
CA VAL A 186 -2.53 -21.02 -1.17
C VAL A 186 -2.86 -19.53 -1.39
N ILE A 187 -3.56 -19.23 -2.48
CA ILE A 187 -3.96 -17.83 -2.79
C ILE A 187 -5.44 -17.58 -2.57
N ALA A 188 -6.26 -18.61 -2.58
CA ALA A 188 -7.68 -18.52 -2.27
C ALA A 188 -8.24 -19.86 -1.82
N MET A 189 -9.29 -19.78 -1.00
CA MET A 189 -10.14 -20.92 -0.63
C MET A 189 -11.55 -20.65 -1.17
N ASP A 190 -12.10 -21.60 -1.96
CA ASP A 190 -13.29 -21.38 -2.78
C ASP A 190 -13.14 -20.11 -3.65
N GLN A 191 -14.09 -19.17 -3.53
CA GLN A 191 -14.01 -17.86 -4.18
C GLN A 191 -13.58 -16.75 -3.22
N ARG A 192 -13.10 -17.10 -2.00
CA ARG A 192 -12.69 -16.13 -0.99
C ARG A 192 -11.18 -15.96 -0.97
N LEU A 193 -10.77 -14.71 -0.98
CA LEU A 193 -9.36 -14.27 -0.98
C LEU A 193 -8.92 -13.75 0.39
N ASP A 194 -9.88 -13.50 1.27
CA ASP A 194 -9.69 -12.98 2.62
C ASP A 194 -10.67 -13.67 3.59
N PHE A 195 -10.28 -13.70 4.86
CA PHE A 195 -11.09 -14.17 5.96
C PHE A 195 -11.21 -13.02 6.96
N SER A 196 -12.43 -12.55 7.19
CA SER A 196 -12.72 -11.62 8.27
C SER A 196 -12.77 -12.37 9.61
N PRO A 197 -12.18 -11.81 10.69
CA PRO A 197 -12.32 -12.39 12.02
C PRO A 197 -13.79 -12.48 12.40
N GLY A 198 -14.31 -13.70 12.60
CA GLY A 198 -15.70 -13.97 12.95
C GLY A 198 -16.51 -14.75 11.92
N ASP A 199 -15.95 -14.98 10.71
CA ASP A 199 -16.58 -15.89 9.76
C ASP A 199 -16.59 -17.32 10.31
N LYS A 200 -17.78 -17.96 10.22
CA LYS A 200 -17.87 -19.39 10.54
C LYS A 200 -17.03 -20.16 9.52
N PRO A 201 -16.23 -21.17 9.95
CA PRO A 201 -15.50 -22.02 9.02
C PRO A 201 -16.49 -22.78 8.15
N ASP A 202 -16.74 -22.27 6.96
CA ASP A 202 -17.38 -23.04 5.90
C ASP A 202 -16.34 -24.01 5.34
N VAL A 203 -16.73 -25.26 5.17
CA VAL A 203 -15.82 -26.26 4.64
C VAL A 203 -15.57 -25.93 3.17
N ALA A 204 -14.39 -25.40 2.89
CA ALA A 204 -13.99 -25.09 1.53
C ALA A 204 -13.99 -26.37 0.66
N LYS A 205 -14.46 -26.23 -0.57
CA LYS A 205 -14.52 -27.30 -1.57
C LYS A 205 -13.40 -27.23 -2.60
N THR A 206 -12.78 -26.07 -2.71
CA THR A 206 -11.66 -25.84 -3.64
C THR A 206 -10.60 -24.98 -2.97
N ALA A 207 -9.33 -25.31 -3.25
CA ALA A 207 -8.18 -24.47 -2.93
C ALA A 207 -7.52 -24.01 -4.22
N THR A 208 -7.17 -22.74 -4.31
CA THR A 208 -6.42 -22.19 -5.43
C THR A 208 -4.97 -22.00 -5.01
N LEU A 209 -4.07 -22.68 -5.73
CA LEU A 209 -2.64 -22.71 -5.46
C LEU A 209 -1.88 -21.86 -6.48
N GLU A 210 -0.82 -21.20 -6.01
CA GLU A 210 0.16 -20.52 -6.86
C GLU A 210 1.29 -21.48 -7.21
N LEU A 211 1.42 -21.80 -8.48
CA LEU A 211 2.31 -22.85 -8.99
C LEU A 211 3.11 -22.34 -10.19
N THR A 212 4.30 -22.88 -10.39
CA THR A 212 5.03 -22.74 -11.66
C THR A 212 4.30 -23.47 -12.79
N PRO A 213 4.57 -23.16 -14.07
CA PRO A 213 3.95 -23.89 -15.19
C PRO A 213 4.13 -25.40 -15.09
N LYS A 214 5.33 -25.86 -14.71
CA LYS A 214 5.60 -27.31 -14.57
C LYS A 214 4.83 -27.95 -13.42
N GLN A 215 4.74 -27.28 -12.29
CA GLN A 215 3.94 -27.75 -11.15
C GLN A 215 2.44 -27.78 -11.50
N SER A 216 1.96 -26.83 -12.31
CA SER A 216 0.57 -26.80 -12.79
C SER A 216 0.22 -28.03 -13.62
N GLU A 217 1.14 -28.48 -14.48
CA GLU A 217 0.97 -29.73 -15.25
C GLU A 217 0.87 -30.94 -14.32
N ILE A 218 1.78 -31.05 -13.34
CA ILE A 218 1.83 -32.16 -12.36
C ILE A 218 0.51 -32.23 -11.58
N VAL A 219 0.04 -31.09 -11.01
CA VAL A 219 -1.19 -31.07 -10.22
C VAL A 219 -2.41 -31.39 -11.07
N THR A 220 -2.48 -30.84 -12.30
CA THR A 220 -3.59 -31.12 -13.20
C THR A 220 -3.69 -32.59 -13.55
N LEU A 221 -2.55 -33.26 -13.72
CA LEU A 221 -2.49 -34.70 -13.93
C LEU A 221 -2.90 -35.45 -12.64
N ALA A 222 -2.37 -35.06 -11.48
CA ALA A 222 -2.65 -35.67 -10.20
C ALA A 222 -4.16 -35.65 -9.84
N VAL A 223 -4.86 -34.58 -10.12
CA VAL A 223 -6.34 -34.47 -9.97
C VAL A 223 -7.09 -35.55 -10.78
N LYS A 224 -6.52 -36.01 -11.90
CA LYS A 224 -7.12 -37.07 -12.72
C LYS A 224 -6.74 -38.48 -12.26
N MET A 225 -5.65 -38.61 -11.50
CA MET A 225 -5.14 -39.89 -11.04
C MET A 225 -5.76 -40.34 -9.71
N GLY A 226 -6.17 -39.41 -8.85
CA GLY A 226 -6.72 -39.75 -7.55
C GLY A 226 -7.14 -38.51 -6.73
N ASP A 227 -7.28 -38.77 -5.43
CA ASP A 227 -7.71 -37.71 -4.49
C ASP A 227 -6.53 -36.91 -3.98
N LEU A 228 -6.68 -35.58 -3.97
CA LEU A 228 -5.68 -34.67 -3.43
C LEU A 228 -5.98 -34.28 -1.98
N SER A 229 -4.92 -34.23 -1.18
CA SER A 229 -4.94 -33.74 0.20
C SER A 229 -3.91 -32.65 0.38
N LEU A 230 -4.27 -31.59 1.15
CA LEU A 230 -3.38 -30.49 1.49
C LEU A 230 -2.88 -30.68 2.92
N VAL A 231 -1.58 -30.59 3.10
CA VAL A 231 -0.93 -30.66 4.41
C VAL A 231 -0.31 -29.31 4.71
N LEU A 232 -0.77 -28.69 5.80
CA LEU A 232 -0.30 -27.38 6.23
C LEU A 232 1.15 -27.45 6.71
N ARG A 233 2.01 -26.60 6.19
CA ARG A 233 3.40 -26.49 6.62
C ARG A 233 3.55 -25.53 7.80
N SER A 234 4.53 -25.82 8.65
CA SER A 234 4.95 -24.88 9.68
C SER A 234 5.56 -23.62 9.05
N LEU A 235 5.31 -22.45 9.65
CA LEU A 235 5.95 -21.19 9.26
C LEU A 235 7.48 -21.20 9.45
N GLN A 236 8.00 -22.13 10.26
CA GLN A 236 9.43 -22.28 10.55
C GLN A 236 10.11 -23.38 9.73
N ASP A 237 9.37 -24.04 8.86
CA ASP A 237 9.88 -25.16 8.09
C ASP A 237 10.82 -24.66 6.99
N PRO A 238 12.09 -25.07 6.95
CA PRO A 238 13.00 -24.69 5.90
C PRO A 238 12.57 -25.30 4.55
N ASP A 239 12.92 -24.64 3.46
CA ASP A 239 12.56 -25.01 2.07
C ASP A 239 13.29 -26.31 1.57
N GLU A 240 13.79 -27.17 2.47
CA GLU A 240 14.59 -28.35 2.09
C GLU A 240 13.75 -29.46 1.44
N ALA A 241 14.17 -29.79 0.23
CA ALA A 241 13.68 -30.94 -0.51
C ALA A 241 14.26 -32.24 0.07
N SER A 242 13.56 -32.89 0.99
CA SER A 242 13.88 -34.28 1.33
C SER A 242 13.28 -35.22 0.27
N ASN A 243 14.10 -36.10 -0.30
CA ASN A 243 13.67 -37.17 -1.19
C ASN A 243 12.94 -38.26 -0.37
N LEU A 244 11.63 -38.13 -0.24
CA LEU A 244 10.79 -39.11 0.39
C LEU A 244 10.27 -40.10 -0.68
N ARG A 245 10.35 -41.38 -0.40
CA ARG A 245 9.74 -42.45 -1.22
C ARG A 245 8.22 -42.46 -0.96
N PRO A 246 7.40 -42.88 -1.93
CA PRO A 246 5.96 -43.08 -1.71
C PRO A 246 5.71 -44.06 -0.56
N THR A 247 4.66 -43.80 0.21
CA THR A 247 4.16 -44.71 1.24
C THR A 247 3.05 -45.58 0.64
N THR A 248 3.21 -46.89 0.71
CA THR A 248 2.25 -47.89 0.23
C THR A 248 1.63 -48.65 1.38
#